data_4c67d4301be6c67500b223b5dc7cfeb1
#
_entry.id   4c67d4301be6c67500b223b5dc7cfeb1
#
_cell.length_a   1.000
_cell.length_b   1.000
_cell.length_c   1.000
_cell.angle_alpha   90.00
_cell.angle_beta   90.00
_cell.angle_gamma   90.00
#
_symmetry.space_group_name_H-M   'P 1'
#
loop_
_entity.id
_entity.type
_entity.pdbx_description
1 polymer ?
#
loop_
_entity_poly.entity_id
_entity_poly.type
_entity_poly.pdbx_seq_one_letter_code
_entity_poly.pdbx_strand_id
1 'polypeptide(L)'
;MTDTLQILRRDALALLRPPPSLSTAEWIERNVYLPDAASALPGRMRLWLYQRGICDALDDPAIERVSVLKSARIGYSALVQGIIGSFVANHPAPIMALQPTTDDARRFAVDLEEVFDASPTLRGLLTPGEGDRSTMYDRRFAGGSLKFVGARAPRNLRGHTVRILLMDEVDGYEATEEGDPVALATERTRTFGRNRKIVMGSTPVFETGPISRAYAASDKRIFEVPCPSCGDFSEIQWSDLTWQQDADGRHLPETVTWTCPANGCVVEESAKPAMVAAGRWRAMAPEVKGHAGFRINALCSPHYGHRWSVLVAEFLEAKKSPETLQAFLNTVLGEPWRLEGDDLDDGALCDRREPFSLAAIPPEVLIITVGVDVQDDRLEAVVLGHAESDIFVLAHEVFWGAVDGESVWAELDALLRMTWAHPNGGTIKVDAAVVDSGSGGHVEIVHAFTRPRNVRRVVSGKGVAGFARPFLQRSKSSGAPLWLVGVDAVKSRLFDRLSRGQGVRFSESLSPVFFEQTVSERRVVRMSRGRSEVRFERIKGRRAETLDATVYAWAARQLVNMNLGQRAEELASPVALKPVMPTVVRSGWMDRGRRSRW
;
A
#
# COMPACT_ATOMS: atom_id res chain seq x y z
N MET A 1 -23.04 64.62 38.71
CA MET A 1 -23.69 64.33 37.42
C MET A 1 -22.71 64.14 36.27
N THR A 2 -21.57 64.81 36.19
CA THR A 2 -20.55 64.70 35.13
C THR A 2 -19.84 63.37 35.13
N ASP A 3 -19.59 62.76 36.29
CA ASP A 3 -18.86 61.49 36.40
C ASP A 3 -19.67 60.29 35.93
N THR A 4 -20.96 60.25 36.22
CA THR A 4 -21.86 59.15 35.80
C THR A 4 -22.05 59.12 34.27
N LEU A 5 -22.15 60.25 33.61
CA LEU A 5 -22.25 60.36 32.15
C LEU A 5 -20.96 59.98 31.46
N GLN A 6 -19.80 60.27 32.07
CA GLN A 6 -18.51 59.85 31.52
C GLN A 6 -18.33 58.34 31.65
N ILE A 7 -18.75 57.73 32.73
CA ILE A 7 -18.74 56.26 32.93
C ILE A 7 -19.66 55.60 31.91
N LEU A 8 -20.92 56.05 31.80
CA LEU A 8 -21.87 55.50 30.80
C LEU A 8 -21.36 55.64 29.36
N ARG A 9 -20.76 56.79 29.03
CA ARG A 9 -20.16 57.00 27.68
C ARG A 9 -18.99 56.08 27.46
N ARG A 10 -18.11 55.90 28.44
CA ARG A 10 -16.97 54.98 28.37
C ARG A 10 -17.45 53.55 28.19
N ASP A 11 -18.43 53.11 28.94
CA ASP A 11 -18.97 51.77 28.92
C ASP A 11 -19.72 51.49 27.60
N ALA A 12 -20.50 52.47 27.11
CA ALA A 12 -21.11 52.40 25.78
C ALA A 12 -20.06 52.33 24.64
N LEU A 13 -18.98 53.12 24.72
CA LEU A 13 -17.88 53.07 23.78
C LEU A 13 -17.08 51.76 23.89
N ALA A 14 -16.99 51.17 25.07
CA ALA A 14 -16.37 49.87 25.26
C ALA A 14 -17.14 48.73 24.59
N LEU A 15 -18.49 48.82 24.57
CA LEU A 15 -19.36 47.89 23.84
C LEU A 15 -19.21 47.96 22.30
N LEU A 16 -18.77 49.13 21.79
CA LEU A 16 -18.52 49.34 20.36
C LEU A 16 -17.10 48.91 19.94
N ARG A 17 -16.21 48.57 20.88
CA ARG A 17 -14.89 48.04 20.52
C ARG A 17 -15.06 46.66 19.93
N PRO A 18 -14.44 46.37 18.78
CA PRO A 18 -14.43 45.02 18.28
C PRO A 18 -13.77 44.08 19.32
N PRO A 19 -14.28 42.87 19.49
CA PRO A 19 -13.65 41.92 20.40
C PRO A 19 -12.18 41.73 20.01
N PRO A 20 -11.29 41.47 20.97
CA PRO A 20 -9.89 41.27 20.70
C PRO A 20 -9.76 40.10 19.70
N SER A 21 -8.99 40.31 18.63
CA SER A 21 -8.66 39.24 17.68
C SER A 21 -7.81 38.22 18.43
N LEU A 22 -8.35 37.03 18.65
CA LEU A 22 -7.64 35.91 19.24
C LEU A 22 -7.02 35.06 18.14
N SER A 23 -5.88 34.46 18.42
CA SER A 23 -5.35 33.40 17.56
C SER A 23 -6.35 32.24 17.51
N THR A 24 -6.32 31.47 16.41
CA THR A 24 -7.19 30.29 16.26
C THR A 24 -7.06 29.33 17.44
N ALA A 25 -5.83 29.06 17.89
CA ALA A 25 -5.59 28.20 19.05
C ALA A 25 -6.19 28.74 20.34
N GLU A 26 -5.95 30.01 20.66
CA GLU A 26 -6.51 30.66 21.88
C GLU A 26 -8.04 30.73 21.83
N TRP A 27 -8.61 31.00 20.65
CA TRP A 27 -10.04 31.05 20.48
C TRP A 27 -10.68 29.69 20.74
N ILE A 28 -10.11 28.60 20.14
CA ILE A 28 -10.58 27.21 20.33
C ILE A 28 -10.57 26.87 21.83
N GLU A 29 -9.45 27.08 22.50
CA GLU A 29 -9.31 26.69 23.90
C GLU A 29 -10.21 27.50 24.84
N ARG A 30 -10.62 28.71 24.46
CA ARG A 30 -11.54 29.52 25.27
C ARG A 30 -13.00 29.19 25.07
N ASN A 31 -13.38 28.78 23.84
CA ASN A 31 -14.77 28.78 23.41
C ASN A 31 -15.33 27.41 23.01
N VAL A 32 -14.47 26.43 22.68
CA VAL A 32 -14.93 25.11 22.21
C VAL A 32 -15.01 24.12 23.36
N TYR A 33 -16.13 23.40 23.41
CA TYR A 33 -16.39 22.33 24.37
C TYR A 33 -16.72 21.05 23.63
N LEU A 34 -16.08 19.98 24.05
CA LEU A 34 -16.32 18.63 23.50
C LEU A 34 -17.41 17.95 24.33
N PRO A 35 -18.45 17.38 23.68
CA PRO A 35 -19.54 16.69 24.39
C PRO A 35 -19.08 15.34 24.96
N ASP A 36 -19.71 14.90 26.05
CA ASP A 36 -19.41 13.63 26.73
C ASP A 36 -19.61 12.42 25.83
N ALA A 37 -20.56 12.48 24.91
CA ALA A 37 -20.88 11.38 23.99
C ALA A 37 -19.81 11.19 22.89
N ALA A 38 -19.05 12.23 22.52
CA ALA A 38 -18.16 12.23 21.37
C ALA A 38 -16.66 12.28 21.74
N SER A 39 -16.30 12.48 23.01
CA SER A 39 -14.91 12.68 23.42
C SER A 39 -14.52 11.84 24.63
N ALA A 40 -13.35 11.20 24.55
CA ALA A 40 -12.70 10.57 25.70
C ALA A 40 -12.20 11.60 26.75
N LEU A 41 -12.13 12.89 26.36
CA LEU A 41 -11.76 14.03 27.22
C LEU A 41 -12.84 15.12 27.06
N PRO A 42 -14.01 14.95 27.64
CA PRO A 42 -15.12 15.91 27.54
C PRO A 42 -14.82 17.22 28.24
N GLY A 43 -15.59 18.26 27.91
CA GLY A 43 -15.45 19.59 28.48
C GLY A 43 -14.65 20.54 27.58
N ARG A 44 -14.01 21.55 28.20
CA ARG A 44 -13.28 22.58 27.45
C ARG A 44 -12.14 21.95 26.65
N MET A 45 -12.11 22.19 25.34
CA MET A 45 -11.06 21.68 24.45
C MET A 45 -9.69 22.23 24.87
N ARG A 46 -8.71 21.34 24.97
CA ARG A 46 -7.30 21.65 25.23
C ARG A 46 -6.47 21.15 24.05
N LEU A 47 -5.72 22.04 23.45
CA LEU A 47 -4.86 21.71 22.32
C LEU A 47 -3.50 21.22 22.79
N TRP A 48 -3.09 20.09 22.27
CA TRP A 48 -1.71 19.66 22.39
C TRP A 48 -0.79 20.61 21.60
N LEU A 49 0.47 20.71 22.00
CA LEU A 49 1.39 21.65 21.36
C LEU A 49 1.53 21.40 19.85
N TYR A 50 1.49 20.14 19.42
CA TYR A 50 1.51 19.83 17.98
C TYR A 50 0.24 20.34 17.25
N GLN A 51 -0.92 20.39 17.90
CA GLN A 51 -2.15 20.95 17.32
C GLN A 51 -2.11 22.48 17.26
N ARG A 52 -1.52 23.13 18.29
CA ARG A 52 -1.33 24.58 18.30
C ARG A 52 -0.50 25.04 17.09
N GLY A 53 0.61 24.37 16.76
CA GLY A 53 1.42 24.73 15.62
C GLY A 53 0.69 24.65 14.28
N ILE A 54 -0.32 23.78 14.16
CA ILE A 54 -1.21 23.74 12.98
C ILE A 54 -2.10 25.00 12.94
N CYS A 55 -2.66 25.43 14.08
CA CYS A 55 -3.41 26.67 14.20
C CYS A 55 -2.56 27.90 13.88
N ASP A 56 -1.32 27.95 14.38
CA ASP A 56 -0.38 29.04 14.12
C ASP A 56 -0.10 29.19 12.61
N ALA A 57 0.02 28.08 11.89
CA ALA A 57 0.16 28.09 10.43
C ALA A 57 -1.11 28.59 9.71
N LEU A 58 -2.29 28.38 10.28
CA LEU A 58 -3.54 28.94 9.73
C LEU A 58 -3.63 30.45 9.94
N ASP A 59 -3.13 30.94 11.05
CA ASP A 59 -3.14 32.37 11.40
C ASP A 59 -2.07 33.15 10.62
N ASP A 60 -1.02 32.49 10.13
CA ASP A 60 0.02 33.11 9.32
C ASP A 60 -0.52 33.51 7.93
N PRO A 61 -0.56 34.83 7.61
CA PRO A 61 -1.04 35.30 6.30
C PRO A 61 -0.17 34.85 5.12
N ALA A 62 1.08 34.46 5.36
CA ALA A 62 1.99 33.97 4.33
C ALA A 62 1.69 32.51 3.94
N ILE A 63 0.94 31.75 4.74
CA ILE A 63 0.62 30.34 4.51
C ILE A 63 -0.79 30.22 3.95
N GLU A 64 -0.90 29.71 2.71
CA GLU A 64 -2.17 29.43 2.05
C GLU A 64 -2.61 27.96 2.21
N ARG A 65 -1.65 27.04 2.35
CA ARG A 65 -1.88 25.59 2.43
C ARG A 65 -1.30 24.98 3.69
N VAL A 66 -2.07 24.11 4.31
CA VAL A 66 -1.66 23.32 5.47
C VAL A 66 -1.96 21.84 5.16
N SER A 67 -0.94 21.01 5.17
CA SER A 67 -1.06 19.56 4.96
C SER A 67 -0.62 18.82 6.21
N VAL A 68 -1.47 17.92 6.73
CA VAL A 68 -1.22 17.17 7.95
C VAL A 68 -1.19 15.67 7.65
N LEU A 69 0.01 15.13 7.50
CA LEU A 69 0.28 13.72 7.41
C LEU A 69 0.33 13.18 8.84
N LYS A 70 -0.65 12.37 9.20
CA LYS A 70 -0.92 12.04 10.61
C LYS A 70 -1.17 10.55 10.83
N SER A 71 -0.91 10.10 12.05
CA SER A 71 -1.48 8.85 12.56
C SER A 71 -2.98 9.00 12.87
N ALA A 72 -3.65 7.88 13.04
CA ALA A 72 -5.03 7.87 13.51
C ALA A 72 -5.13 8.34 14.97
N ARG A 73 -6.32 8.83 15.36
CA ARG A 73 -6.71 9.17 16.74
C ARG A 73 -5.80 10.15 17.49
N ILE A 74 -5.17 11.08 16.80
CA ILE A 74 -4.39 12.17 17.41
C ILE A 74 -5.22 13.46 17.65
N GLY A 75 -6.54 13.37 17.55
CA GLY A 75 -7.44 14.49 17.79
C GLY A 75 -7.58 15.47 16.62
N TYR A 76 -7.25 15.04 15.40
CA TYR A 76 -7.29 15.93 14.21
C TYR A 76 -8.72 16.34 13.84
N SER A 77 -9.70 15.43 13.82
CA SER A 77 -11.09 15.76 13.47
C SER A 77 -11.70 16.76 14.47
N ALA A 78 -11.41 16.60 15.77
CA ALA A 78 -11.81 17.60 16.79
C ALA A 78 -11.13 18.96 16.56
N LEU A 79 -9.85 18.98 16.16
CA LEU A 79 -9.15 20.20 15.78
C LEU A 79 -9.84 20.89 14.59
N VAL A 80 -10.23 20.14 13.54
CA VAL A 80 -10.95 20.68 12.39
C VAL A 80 -12.30 21.27 12.81
N GLN A 81 -13.04 20.62 13.71
CA GLN A 81 -14.29 21.16 14.27
C GLN A 81 -14.05 22.47 15.01
N GLY A 82 -12.99 22.55 15.82
CA GLY A 82 -12.59 23.78 16.50
C GLY A 82 -12.19 24.89 15.53
N ILE A 83 -11.48 24.57 14.46
CA ILE A 83 -11.12 25.50 13.37
C ILE A 83 -12.38 26.05 12.71
N ILE A 84 -13.37 25.19 12.39
CA ILE A 84 -14.67 25.63 11.86
C ILE A 84 -15.33 26.60 12.82
N GLY A 85 -15.40 26.28 14.11
CA GLY A 85 -15.96 27.16 15.13
C GLY A 85 -15.30 28.54 15.14
N SER A 86 -13.96 28.59 15.06
CA SER A 86 -13.22 29.84 14.96
C SER A 86 -13.57 30.65 13.71
N PHE A 87 -13.69 30.02 12.54
CA PHE A 87 -14.09 30.71 11.31
C PHE A 87 -15.58 31.04 11.22
N VAL A 88 -16.41 30.47 12.07
CA VAL A 88 -17.82 30.85 12.20
C VAL A 88 -18.00 32.09 13.09
N ALA A 89 -17.31 32.14 14.25
CA ALA A 89 -17.56 33.11 15.29
C ALA A 89 -16.48 34.22 15.41
N ASN A 90 -15.21 33.92 15.08
CA ASN A 90 -14.08 34.84 15.28
C ASN A 90 -13.66 35.54 13.97
N HIS A 91 -13.62 34.78 12.87
CA HIS A 91 -13.21 35.25 11.53
C HIS A 91 -14.16 34.76 10.44
N PRO A 92 -15.41 35.23 10.39
CA PRO A 92 -16.43 34.72 9.48
C PRO A 92 -15.98 34.66 8.03
N ALA A 93 -16.15 33.49 7.40
CA ALA A 93 -15.79 33.26 5.99
C ALA A 93 -16.61 32.10 5.41
N PRO A 94 -16.83 32.04 4.09
CA PRO A 94 -17.41 30.88 3.45
C PRO A 94 -16.48 29.65 3.58
N ILE A 95 -17.01 28.55 4.12
CA ILE A 95 -16.29 27.32 4.45
C ILE A 95 -16.84 26.15 3.64
N MET A 96 -15.97 25.25 3.19
CA MET A 96 -16.32 23.92 2.68
C MET A 96 -15.56 22.87 3.46
N ALA A 97 -16.29 21.90 4.04
CA ALA A 97 -15.75 20.71 4.65
C ALA A 97 -15.97 19.53 3.69
N LEU A 98 -14.89 18.96 3.17
CA LEU A 98 -14.89 17.84 2.23
C LEU A 98 -14.49 16.56 2.96
N GLN A 99 -15.29 15.52 2.78
CA GLN A 99 -15.12 14.19 3.38
C GLN A 99 -15.05 13.12 2.28
N PRO A 100 -14.55 11.90 2.53
CA PRO A 100 -14.45 10.86 1.49
C PRO A 100 -15.79 10.54 0.81
N THR A 101 -16.84 10.36 1.61
CA THR A 101 -18.18 10.02 1.10
C THR A 101 -19.24 11.01 1.61
N THR A 102 -20.42 10.96 1.02
CA THR A 102 -21.58 11.74 1.48
C THR A 102 -22.03 11.31 2.88
N ASP A 103 -21.90 10.03 3.22
CA ASP A 103 -22.25 9.53 4.55
C ASP A 103 -21.23 9.97 5.62
N ASP A 104 -19.94 10.06 5.26
CA ASP A 104 -18.92 10.64 6.12
C ASP A 104 -19.17 12.14 6.34
N ALA A 105 -19.55 12.86 5.29
CA ALA A 105 -19.92 14.27 5.38
C ALA A 105 -21.13 14.49 6.29
N ARG A 106 -22.12 13.58 6.25
CA ARG A 106 -23.28 13.60 7.15
C ARG A 106 -22.87 13.38 8.59
N ARG A 107 -22.08 12.34 8.88
CA ARG A 107 -21.59 12.05 10.24
C ARG A 107 -20.82 13.24 10.79
N PHE A 108 -19.87 13.77 10.00
CA PHE A 108 -19.10 14.93 10.40
C PHE A 108 -19.97 16.17 10.72
N ALA A 109 -21.05 16.40 9.96
CA ALA A 109 -22.00 17.48 10.20
C ALA A 109 -22.74 17.28 11.54
N VAL A 110 -23.20 16.07 11.85
CA VAL A 110 -23.85 15.75 13.15
C VAL A 110 -22.86 15.94 14.31
N ASP A 111 -21.66 15.37 14.21
CA ASP A 111 -20.64 15.50 15.26
C ASP A 111 -20.26 16.98 15.49
N LEU A 112 -20.21 17.79 14.42
CA LEU A 112 -19.94 19.22 14.54
C LEU A 112 -21.10 19.95 15.26
N GLU A 113 -22.36 19.62 14.96
CA GLU A 113 -23.52 20.22 15.62
C GLU A 113 -23.51 19.92 17.13
N GLU A 114 -23.15 18.69 17.53
CA GLU A 114 -23.00 18.35 18.95
C GLU A 114 -21.92 19.21 19.64
N VAL A 115 -20.80 19.48 18.98
CA VAL A 115 -19.75 20.38 19.49
C VAL A 115 -20.26 21.81 19.59
N PHE A 116 -21.04 22.29 18.61
CA PHE A 116 -21.62 23.62 18.61
C PHE A 116 -22.63 23.78 19.74
N ASP A 117 -23.48 22.77 19.96
CA ASP A 117 -24.48 22.78 21.04
C ASP A 117 -23.85 22.71 22.44
N ALA A 118 -22.75 21.97 22.58
CA ALA A 118 -21.97 21.90 23.81
C ALA A 118 -21.21 23.20 24.11
N SER A 119 -20.95 24.03 23.10
CA SER A 119 -20.12 25.25 23.19
C SER A 119 -21.00 26.50 23.36
N PRO A 120 -21.03 27.17 24.51
CA PRO A 120 -21.94 28.32 24.75
C PRO A 120 -21.80 29.44 23.71
N THR A 121 -20.59 29.72 23.23
CA THR A 121 -20.30 30.77 22.25
C THR A 121 -20.76 30.39 20.84
N LEU A 122 -20.88 29.09 20.52
CA LEU A 122 -21.24 28.59 19.19
C LEU A 122 -22.71 28.21 19.05
N ARG A 123 -23.38 27.97 20.20
CA ARG A 123 -24.76 27.51 20.23
C ARG A 123 -25.69 28.47 19.49
N GLY A 124 -26.43 27.91 18.50
CA GLY A 124 -27.40 28.68 17.73
C GLY A 124 -26.82 29.60 16.64
N LEU A 125 -25.50 29.58 16.40
CA LEU A 125 -24.90 30.38 15.33
C LEU A 125 -25.15 29.79 13.95
N LEU A 126 -25.32 28.48 13.84
CA LEU A 126 -25.62 27.80 12.56
C LEU A 126 -27.12 27.70 12.36
N THR A 127 -27.59 28.19 11.22
CA THR A 127 -28.98 28.06 10.80
C THR A 127 -29.08 27.22 9.53
N PRO A 128 -30.17 26.45 9.34
CA PRO A 128 -30.39 25.72 8.10
C PRO A 128 -30.39 26.67 6.89
N GLY A 129 -29.83 26.24 5.78
CA GLY A 129 -29.91 26.98 4.51
C GLY A 129 -31.34 27.00 3.96
N GLU A 130 -31.70 28.05 3.20
CA GLU A 130 -33.00 28.13 2.53
C GLU A 130 -33.08 27.11 1.38
N GLY A 131 -34.03 26.17 1.46
CA GLY A 131 -34.33 25.19 0.39
C GLY A 131 -34.63 23.79 0.88
N ASP A 132 -35.73 23.23 0.43
CA ASP A 132 -36.42 22.02 0.94
C ASP A 132 -35.63 20.69 0.80
N ARG A 133 -34.45 20.64 0.21
CA ARG A 133 -33.72 19.39 -0.09
C ARG A 133 -32.28 19.29 0.40
N SER A 134 -31.73 20.29 1.08
CA SER A 134 -30.30 20.31 1.44
C SER A 134 -29.97 20.83 2.84
N THR A 135 -30.90 20.85 3.75
CA THR A 135 -30.73 21.44 5.09
C THR A 135 -29.63 20.81 5.96
N MET A 136 -29.27 19.55 5.70
CA MET A 136 -28.23 18.87 6.46
C MET A 136 -26.80 19.22 5.99
N TYR A 137 -26.64 19.57 4.71
CA TYR A 137 -25.33 19.81 4.09
C TYR A 137 -24.97 21.29 3.89
N ASP A 138 -25.89 22.20 4.17
CA ASP A 138 -25.70 23.64 4.03
C ASP A 138 -26.16 24.35 5.30
N ARG A 139 -25.26 25.05 5.96
CA ARG A 139 -25.51 25.86 7.14
C ARG A 139 -25.10 27.29 6.86
N ARG A 140 -25.90 28.24 7.33
CA ARG A 140 -25.61 29.67 7.25
C ARG A 140 -25.29 30.24 8.62
N PHE A 141 -24.45 31.25 8.62
CA PHE A 141 -24.12 32.04 9.80
C PHE A 141 -23.81 33.48 9.40
N ALA A 142 -23.78 34.39 10.35
CA ALA A 142 -23.47 35.80 10.10
C ALA A 142 -22.08 35.96 9.47
N GLY A 143 -22.03 36.43 8.21
CA GLY A 143 -20.80 36.65 7.47
C GLY A 143 -20.28 35.45 6.66
N GLY A 144 -21.01 34.30 6.61
CA GLY A 144 -20.57 33.16 5.84
C GLY A 144 -21.57 32.01 5.68
N SER A 145 -21.07 30.94 5.12
CA SER A 145 -21.80 29.67 4.98
C SER A 145 -20.82 28.52 5.21
N LEU A 146 -21.34 27.39 5.68
CA LEU A 146 -20.61 26.14 5.85
C LEU A 146 -21.28 25.05 5.02
N LYS A 147 -20.51 24.41 4.16
CA LYS A 147 -20.97 23.32 3.29
C LYS A 147 -20.23 22.04 3.59
N PHE A 148 -21.00 20.95 3.72
CA PHE A 148 -20.47 19.60 3.87
C PHE A 148 -20.62 18.84 2.56
N VAL A 149 -19.53 18.32 2.01
CA VAL A 149 -19.52 17.68 0.68
C VAL A 149 -18.77 16.36 0.74
N GLY A 150 -19.30 15.33 0.06
CA GLY A 150 -18.57 14.09 -0.19
C GLY A 150 -17.74 14.19 -1.47
N ALA A 151 -16.49 13.76 -1.42
CA ALA A 151 -15.53 13.82 -2.52
C ALA A 151 -15.99 13.02 -3.75
N ARG A 152 -16.79 11.95 -3.55
CA ARG A 152 -17.37 11.14 -4.64
C ARG A 152 -18.48 11.85 -5.43
N ALA A 153 -18.92 13.03 -5.00
CA ALA A 153 -20.01 13.77 -5.64
C ALA A 153 -19.52 15.11 -6.24
N PRO A 154 -18.76 15.10 -7.35
CA PRO A 154 -18.13 16.29 -7.92
C PRO A 154 -19.15 17.36 -8.32
N ARG A 155 -20.38 16.97 -8.67
CA ARG A 155 -21.49 17.92 -8.94
C ARG A 155 -21.76 18.85 -7.76
N ASN A 156 -21.58 18.38 -6.53
CA ASN A 156 -21.80 19.15 -5.31
C ASN A 156 -20.66 20.15 -5.05
N LEU A 157 -19.55 20.05 -5.76
CA LEU A 157 -18.46 21.03 -5.71
C LEU A 157 -18.72 22.23 -6.64
N ARG A 158 -19.59 22.08 -7.65
CA ARG A 158 -19.85 23.15 -8.63
C ARG A 158 -20.69 24.27 -8.04
N GLY A 159 -20.50 25.47 -8.56
CA GLY A 159 -21.30 26.65 -8.18
C GLY A 159 -20.98 27.23 -6.80
N HIS A 160 -19.94 26.74 -6.12
CA HIS A 160 -19.53 27.25 -4.82
C HIS A 160 -18.20 27.98 -4.90
N THR A 161 -18.10 29.10 -4.17
CA THR A 161 -16.86 29.85 -3.96
C THR A 161 -16.63 29.93 -2.47
N VAL A 162 -15.50 29.42 -2.00
CA VAL A 162 -15.18 29.34 -0.57
C VAL A 162 -13.80 29.90 -0.29
N ARG A 163 -13.65 30.54 0.88
CA ARG A 163 -12.36 31.05 1.33
C ARG A 163 -11.59 29.98 2.10
N ILE A 164 -12.30 29.17 2.88
CA ILE A 164 -11.73 28.14 3.73
C ILE A 164 -12.15 26.77 3.18
N LEU A 165 -11.18 25.95 2.82
CA LEU A 165 -11.39 24.59 2.37
C LEU A 165 -10.73 23.64 3.36
N LEU A 166 -11.53 22.79 4.00
CA LEU A 166 -11.08 21.77 4.95
C LEU A 166 -11.35 20.39 4.37
N MET A 167 -10.32 19.58 4.27
CA MET A 167 -10.39 18.23 3.69
C MET A 167 -9.86 17.22 4.70
N ASP A 168 -10.65 16.24 5.07
CA ASP A 168 -10.25 15.18 6.00
C ASP A 168 -10.19 13.84 5.28
N GLU A 169 -9.24 12.99 5.67
CA GLU A 169 -8.96 11.66 5.12
C GLU A 169 -8.83 11.66 3.58
N VAL A 170 -7.96 12.55 3.07
CA VAL A 170 -7.79 12.76 1.60
C VAL A 170 -7.26 11.53 0.86
N ASP A 171 -6.54 10.63 1.54
CA ASP A 171 -6.09 9.36 0.93
C ASP A 171 -7.25 8.37 0.70
N GLY A 172 -8.42 8.62 1.33
CA GLY A 172 -9.67 7.91 1.09
C GLY A 172 -10.49 8.49 -0.08
N TYR A 173 -10.04 9.57 -0.73
CA TYR A 173 -10.76 10.16 -1.85
C TYR A 173 -10.55 9.34 -3.13
N GLU A 174 -11.65 9.00 -3.78
CA GLU A 174 -11.64 8.31 -5.07
C GLU A 174 -11.65 9.34 -6.21
N ALA A 175 -10.82 9.11 -7.23
CA ALA A 175 -10.89 9.91 -8.44
C ALA A 175 -12.25 9.75 -9.11
N THR A 176 -12.79 10.84 -9.64
CA THR A 176 -14.09 10.88 -10.32
C THR A 176 -13.88 10.99 -11.83
N GLU A 177 -14.94 10.83 -12.61
CA GLU A 177 -14.89 11.07 -14.07
C GLU A 177 -14.48 12.52 -14.41
N GLU A 178 -14.70 13.47 -13.48
CA GLU A 178 -14.32 14.88 -13.64
C GLU A 178 -12.87 15.18 -13.20
N GLY A 179 -12.18 14.20 -12.60
CA GLY A 179 -10.78 14.31 -12.17
C GLY A 179 -10.57 14.15 -10.67
N ASP A 180 -9.43 14.64 -10.19
CA ASP A 180 -9.03 14.58 -8.79
C ASP A 180 -9.90 15.50 -7.91
N PRO A 181 -10.62 14.97 -6.89
CA PRO A 181 -11.46 15.77 -6.01
C PRO A 181 -10.71 16.86 -5.25
N VAL A 182 -9.44 16.63 -4.85
CA VAL A 182 -8.60 17.63 -4.17
C VAL A 182 -8.34 18.82 -5.07
N ALA A 183 -8.02 18.56 -6.37
CA ALA A 183 -7.82 19.61 -7.35
C ALA A 183 -9.13 20.38 -7.63
N LEU A 184 -10.23 19.64 -7.83
CA LEU A 184 -11.56 20.24 -8.10
C LEU A 184 -12.03 21.14 -6.93
N ALA A 185 -11.85 20.69 -5.68
CA ALA A 185 -12.20 21.49 -4.50
C ALA A 185 -11.28 22.71 -4.34
N THR A 186 -9.99 22.55 -4.60
CA THR A 186 -9.00 23.65 -4.53
C THR A 186 -9.38 24.80 -5.47
N GLU A 187 -9.87 24.51 -6.67
CA GLU A 187 -10.34 25.53 -7.63
C GLU A 187 -11.47 26.39 -7.06
N ARG A 188 -12.28 25.90 -6.11
CA ARG A 188 -13.36 26.67 -5.47
C ARG A 188 -12.84 27.80 -4.58
N THR A 189 -11.57 27.79 -4.22
CA THR A 189 -10.93 28.82 -3.41
C THR A 189 -10.25 29.91 -4.22
N ARG A 190 -10.11 29.74 -5.55
CA ARG A 190 -9.26 30.56 -6.41
C ARG A 190 -9.58 32.05 -6.38
N THR A 191 -10.86 32.42 -6.27
CA THR A 191 -11.33 33.80 -6.23
C THR A 191 -10.77 34.59 -5.03
N PHE A 192 -10.44 33.91 -3.93
CA PHE A 192 -9.91 34.56 -2.72
C PHE A 192 -8.38 34.80 -2.78
N GLY A 193 -7.68 34.31 -3.82
CA GLY A 193 -6.26 34.54 -4.00
C GLY A 193 -5.45 34.11 -2.77
N ARG A 194 -4.59 35.00 -2.27
CA ARG A 194 -3.76 34.74 -1.08
C ARG A 194 -4.52 34.71 0.25
N ASN A 195 -5.76 35.16 0.27
CA ASN A 195 -6.59 35.16 1.50
C ASN A 195 -7.27 33.81 1.76
N ARG A 196 -7.13 32.86 0.85
CA ARG A 196 -7.66 31.50 1.02
C ARG A 196 -6.85 30.69 2.02
N LYS A 197 -7.51 29.75 2.68
CA LYS A 197 -6.86 28.71 3.48
C LYS A 197 -7.32 27.32 3.03
N ILE A 198 -6.40 26.47 2.68
CA ILE A 198 -6.64 25.10 2.25
C ILE A 198 -5.97 24.17 3.26
N VAL A 199 -6.76 23.45 4.01
CA VAL A 199 -6.30 22.50 5.03
C VAL A 199 -6.64 21.10 4.59
N MET A 200 -5.68 20.21 4.57
CA MET A 200 -5.91 18.80 4.33
C MET A 200 -5.20 17.94 5.35
N GLY A 201 -5.84 16.86 5.75
CA GLY A 201 -5.26 15.88 6.65
C GLY A 201 -5.65 14.46 6.26
N SER A 202 -4.75 13.51 6.50
CA SER A 202 -5.04 12.09 6.31
C SER A 202 -4.02 11.22 7.01
N THR A 203 -4.44 10.04 7.40
CA THR A 203 -3.57 8.88 7.53
C THR A 203 -3.04 8.52 6.14
N PRO A 204 -1.72 8.37 5.94
CA PRO A 204 -1.19 8.01 4.64
C PRO A 204 -1.49 6.53 4.34
N VAL A 205 -1.75 6.20 3.07
CA VAL A 205 -1.89 4.81 2.62
C VAL A 205 -0.62 4.39 1.88
N PHE A 206 -0.26 5.10 0.82
CA PHE A 206 0.94 4.84 0.01
C PHE A 206 1.79 6.11 -0.16
N GLU A 207 3.07 5.96 -0.52
CA GLU A 207 3.95 7.11 -0.80
C GLU A 207 3.41 8.01 -1.92
N THR A 208 2.70 7.43 -2.88
CA THR A 208 2.06 8.14 -3.99
C THR A 208 0.69 8.72 -3.64
N GLY A 209 0.23 8.56 -2.40
CA GLY A 209 -1.05 9.07 -1.91
C GLY A 209 -1.14 10.60 -1.91
N PRO A 210 -2.36 11.18 -1.94
CA PRO A 210 -2.57 12.62 -1.95
C PRO A 210 -1.87 13.34 -0.79
N ILE A 211 -1.98 12.81 0.44
CA ILE A 211 -1.37 13.46 1.61
C ILE A 211 0.15 13.35 1.59
N SER A 212 0.71 12.21 1.17
CA SER A 212 2.15 12.00 1.07
C SER A 212 2.77 12.97 0.06
N ARG A 213 2.14 13.14 -1.12
CA ARG A 213 2.56 14.12 -2.14
C ARG A 213 2.45 15.55 -1.64
N ALA A 214 1.36 15.89 -0.94
CA ALA A 214 1.17 17.23 -0.40
C ALA A 214 2.22 17.58 0.66
N TYR A 215 2.51 16.64 1.58
CA TYR A 215 3.59 16.80 2.55
C TYR A 215 4.96 16.93 1.88
N ALA A 216 5.25 16.10 0.87
CA ALA A 216 6.50 16.16 0.13
C ALA A 216 6.73 17.51 -0.59
N ALA A 217 5.65 18.18 -1.01
CA ALA A 217 5.68 19.49 -1.66
C ALA A 217 5.64 20.69 -0.69
N SER A 218 5.64 20.46 0.62
CA SER A 218 5.55 21.47 1.68
C SER A 218 6.90 21.78 2.33
N ASP A 219 6.91 22.63 3.36
CA ASP A 219 8.10 22.90 4.20
C ASP A 219 8.48 21.73 5.13
N LYS A 220 7.72 20.61 5.13
CA LYS A 220 8.03 19.31 5.76
C LYS A 220 8.35 19.39 7.24
N ARG A 221 7.46 19.99 8.03
CA ARG A 221 7.67 20.10 9.48
C ARG A 221 7.57 18.74 10.15
N ILE A 222 8.52 18.46 11.04
CA ILE A 222 8.53 17.31 11.95
C ILE A 222 8.36 17.82 13.39
N PHE A 223 7.69 17.02 14.23
CA PHE A 223 7.49 17.36 15.63
C PHE A 223 8.62 16.76 16.47
N GLU A 224 9.43 17.61 17.07
CA GLU A 224 10.56 17.25 17.93
C GLU A 224 10.23 17.48 19.40
N VAL A 225 10.71 16.60 20.24
CA VAL A 225 10.61 16.71 21.69
C VAL A 225 11.99 16.81 22.33
N PRO A 226 12.15 17.58 23.45
CA PRO A 226 13.41 17.63 24.16
C PRO A 226 13.64 16.34 24.94
N CYS A 227 14.85 15.81 24.91
CA CYS A 227 15.27 14.72 25.79
C CYS A 227 15.34 15.25 27.24
N PRO A 228 14.71 14.61 28.23
CA PRO A 228 14.74 15.11 29.62
C PRO A 228 16.11 15.04 30.27
N SER A 229 17.04 14.22 29.73
CA SER A 229 18.38 14.03 30.26
C SER A 229 19.43 14.97 29.64
N CYS A 230 19.42 15.17 28.31
CA CYS A 230 20.44 16.00 27.63
C CYS A 230 19.88 17.30 27.06
N GLY A 231 18.57 17.45 26.94
CA GLY A 231 17.92 18.65 26.40
C GLY A 231 17.89 18.73 24.87
N ASP A 232 18.54 17.82 24.16
CA ASP A 232 18.53 17.79 22.69
C ASP A 232 17.15 17.43 22.14
N PHE A 233 16.79 18.11 21.04
CA PHE A 233 15.49 17.90 20.38
C PHE A 233 15.59 16.84 19.28
N SER A 234 14.70 15.85 19.33
CA SER A 234 14.59 14.79 18.34
C SER A 234 13.14 14.40 18.09
N GLU A 235 12.83 13.95 16.88
CA GLU A 235 11.56 13.26 16.59
C GLU A 235 11.56 11.89 17.28
N ILE A 236 10.46 11.48 17.88
CA ILE A 236 10.32 10.11 18.39
C ILE A 236 10.00 9.22 17.21
N GLN A 237 10.93 8.33 16.85
CA GLN A 237 10.78 7.35 15.79
C GLN A 237 10.64 5.93 16.36
N TRP A 238 10.02 5.04 15.60
CA TRP A 238 9.83 3.65 16.01
C TRP A 238 11.16 2.92 16.25
N SER A 239 12.18 3.21 15.44
CA SER A 239 13.53 2.66 15.56
C SER A 239 14.22 2.98 16.89
N ASP A 240 13.79 4.04 17.57
CA ASP A 240 14.42 4.49 18.81
C ASP A 240 13.78 3.84 20.05
N LEU A 241 12.70 3.05 19.86
CA LEU A 241 12.08 2.30 20.94
C LEU A 241 12.75 0.94 21.13
N THR A 242 13.10 0.62 22.37
CA THR A 242 13.70 -0.66 22.76
C THR A 242 12.92 -1.27 23.91
N TRP A 243 12.80 -2.60 23.92
CA TRP A 243 12.16 -3.37 25.00
C TRP A 243 12.85 -4.70 25.20
N GLN A 244 12.65 -5.32 26.34
CA GLN A 244 13.30 -6.57 26.74
C GLN A 244 12.53 -7.80 26.27
N GLN A 245 13.22 -8.94 26.33
CA GLN A 245 12.65 -10.29 26.23
C GLN A 245 13.01 -11.07 27.51
N ASP A 246 12.15 -11.99 27.93
CA ASP A 246 12.45 -12.91 28.98
C ASP A 246 13.40 -14.04 28.53
N ALA A 247 13.75 -14.94 29.44
CA ALA A 247 14.67 -16.06 29.18
C ALA A 247 14.13 -17.03 28.10
N ASP A 248 12.82 -17.07 27.87
CA ASP A 248 12.17 -17.91 26.88
C ASP A 248 11.97 -17.17 25.53
N GLY A 249 12.51 -15.95 25.40
CA GLY A 249 12.40 -15.12 24.17
C GLY A 249 11.06 -14.43 24.00
N ARG A 250 10.19 -14.42 25.03
CA ARG A 250 8.92 -13.70 25.00
C ARG A 250 9.15 -12.21 25.20
N HIS A 251 8.61 -11.40 24.33
CA HIS A 251 8.69 -9.94 24.42
C HIS A 251 7.95 -9.40 25.66
N LEU A 252 8.54 -8.40 26.30
CA LEU A 252 8.02 -7.69 27.49
C LEU A 252 7.72 -6.22 27.12
N PRO A 253 6.57 -5.91 26.49
CA PRO A 253 6.24 -4.56 26.01
C PRO A 253 6.26 -3.50 27.12
N GLU A 254 5.96 -3.87 28.37
CA GLU A 254 5.96 -2.99 29.52
C GLU A 254 7.34 -2.41 29.88
N THR A 255 8.41 -3.02 29.35
CA THR A 255 9.80 -2.57 29.55
C THR A 255 10.27 -1.56 28.51
N VAL A 256 9.36 -1.08 27.63
CA VAL A 256 9.72 -0.20 26.54
C VAL A 256 10.29 1.13 27.03
N THR A 257 11.38 1.53 26.41
CA THR A 257 12.04 2.82 26.62
C THR A 257 12.35 3.48 25.28
N TRP A 258 12.47 4.79 25.27
CA TRP A 258 12.95 5.55 24.13
C TRP A 258 14.44 5.86 24.33
N THR A 259 15.24 5.56 23.32
CA THR A 259 16.66 5.90 23.28
C THR A 259 16.84 7.20 22.48
N CYS A 260 17.30 8.26 23.15
CA CYS A 260 17.56 9.55 22.50
C CYS A 260 18.62 9.38 21.39
N PRO A 261 18.31 9.66 20.11
CA PRO A 261 19.24 9.44 19.00
C PRO A 261 20.46 10.38 19.03
N ALA A 262 20.36 11.51 19.74
CA ALA A 262 21.47 12.47 19.85
C ALA A 262 22.59 11.95 20.80
N ASN A 263 22.25 11.45 21.96
CA ASN A 263 23.22 11.14 23.03
C ASN A 263 23.02 9.76 23.69
N GLY A 264 22.14 8.91 23.17
CA GLY A 264 21.89 7.56 23.71
C GLY A 264 21.25 7.52 25.10
N CYS A 265 20.65 8.62 25.57
CA CYS A 265 19.95 8.65 26.85
C CYS A 265 18.71 7.74 26.81
N VAL A 266 18.57 6.88 27.80
CA VAL A 266 17.40 5.99 27.94
C VAL A 266 16.32 6.71 28.74
N VAL A 267 15.13 6.79 28.16
CA VAL A 267 14.00 7.57 28.72
C VAL A 267 12.77 6.67 28.87
N GLU A 268 12.21 6.63 30.06
CA GLU A 268 10.98 5.89 30.35
C GLU A 268 9.73 6.58 29.78
N GLU A 269 8.69 5.81 29.49
CA GLU A 269 7.42 6.30 28.96
C GLU A 269 6.74 7.38 29.85
N SER A 270 6.98 7.32 31.14
CA SER A 270 6.45 8.30 32.11
C SER A 270 6.86 9.76 31.81
N ALA A 271 7.98 9.97 31.12
CA ALA A 271 8.45 11.29 30.71
C ALA A 271 7.74 11.85 29.47
N LYS A 272 7.09 11.01 28.66
CA LYS A 272 6.47 11.37 27.37
C LYS A 272 5.53 12.58 27.45
N PRO A 273 4.58 12.69 28.42
CA PRO A 273 3.68 13.85 28.47
C PRO A 273 4.42 15.18 28.62
N ALA A 274 5.46 15.23 29.45
CA ALA A 274 6.28 16.42 29.66
C ALA A 274 7.12 16.76 28.41
N MET A 275 7.69 15.75 27.76
CA MET A 275 8.44 15.90 26.51
C MET A 275 7.55 16.50 25.41
N VAL A 276 6.34 15.95 25.22
CA VAL A 276 5.39 16.44 24.20
C VAL A 276 4.90 17.85 24.53
N ALA A 277 4.67 18.17 25.78
CA ALA A 277 4.28 19.52 26.22
C ALA A 277 5.38 20.58 25.99
N ALA A 278 6.66 20.16 25.93
CA ALA A 278 7.81 21.01 25.64
C ALA A 278 8.35 20.86 24.20
N GLY A 279 7.63 20.15 23.34
CA GLY A 279 8.03 19.90 21.95
C GLY A 279 8.00 21.14 21.06
N ARG A 280 8.43 20.99 19.83
CA ARG A 280 8.41 22.06 18.82
C ARG A 280 8.27 21.50 17.41
N TRP A 281 7.79 22.33 16.49
CA TRP A 281 7.84 22.03 15.06
C TRP A 281 9.14 22.56 14.44
N ARG A 282 9.80 21.74 13.62
CA ARG A 282 10.96 22.13 12.83
C ARG A 282 10.72 21.87 11.35
N ALA A 283 10.82 22.90 10.52
CA ALA A 283 10.74 22.78 9.07
C ALA A 283 12.03 22.16 8.51
N MET A 284 11.88 21.11 7.69
CA MET A 284 12.99 20.43 7.02
C MET A 284 13.30 21.02 5.64
N ALA A 285 12.35 21.77 5.07
CA ALA A 285 12.47 22.48 3.79
C ALA A 285 11.96 23.93 3.94
N PRO A 286 12.64 24.77 4.75
CA PRO A 286 12.19 26.13 5.09
C PRO A 286 12.20 27.09 3.89
N GLU A 287 12.82 26.71 2.78
CA GLU A 287 12.79 27.41 1.50
C GLU A 287 11.42 27.39 0.83
N VAL A 288 10.59 26.39 1.09
CA VAL A 288 9.23 26.30 0.56
C VAL A 288 8.33 27.28 1.30
N LYS A 289 7.71 28.19 0.57
CA LYS A 289 6.85 29.24 1.11
C LYS A 289 5.38 28.97 0.76
N GLY A 290 4.48 29.43 1.61
CA GLY A 290 3.02 29.37 1.39
C GLY A 290 2.39 28.00 1.65
N HIS A 291 3.19 26.97 1.94
CA HIS A 291 2.69 25.61 2.20
C HIS A 291 3.37 25.01 3.43
N ALA A 292 2.66 24.96 4.54
CA ALA A 292 3.11 24.28 5.77
C ALA A 292 2.68 22.82 5.75
N GLY A 293 3.62 21.90 5.90
CA GLY A 293 3.35 20.47 6.01
C GLY A 293 3.74 19.94 7.38
N PHE A 294 2.87 19.21 8.02
CA PHE A 294 3.05 18.65 9.35
C PHE A 294 3.04 17.12 9.29
N ARG A 295 4.04 16.48 9.89
CA ARG A 295 4.07 15.03 10.09
C ARG A 295 4.05 14.70 11.58
N ILE A 296 3.06 13.92 12.01
CA ILE A 296 2.90 13.53 13.41
C ILE A 296 2.48 12.06 13.52
N ASN A 297 3.17 11.30 14.36
CA ASN A 297 2.89 9.89 14.64
C ASN A 297 2.24 9.72 16.03
N ALA A 298 1.69 8.52 16.30
CA ALA A 298 1.05 8.22 17.59
C ALA A 298 2.04 8.14 18.76
N LEU A 299 3.34 8.01 18.50
CA LEU A 299 4.36 7.96 19.55
C LEU A 299 4.43 9.26 20.35
N CYS A 300 4.03 10.39 19.74
CA CYS A 300 3.93 11.69 20.37
C CYS A 300 2.58 11.94 21.06
N SER A 301 1.57 11.06 20.87
CA SER A 301 0.25 11.26 21.44
C SER A 301 0.24 10.87 22.94
N PRO A 302 -0.25 11.73 23.84
CA PRO A 302 -0.34 11.41 25.27
C PRO A 302 -1.58 10.60 25.64
N HIS A 303 -2.42 10.18 24.68
CA HIS A 303 -3.58 9.34 24.94
C HIS A 303 -3.16 7.97 25.48
N TYR A 304 -3.96 7.39 26.38
CA TYR A 304 -3.70 6.08 26.99
C TYR A 304 -3.49 4.97 25.97
N GLY A 305 -4.33 4.91 24.93
CA GLY A 305 -4.21 3.92 23.85
C GLY A 305 -2.95 4.07 22.98
N HIS A 306 -2.21 5.17 23.13
CA HIS A 306 -0.94 5.42 22.44
C HIS A 306 0.26 5.34 23.38
N ARG A 307 0.14 4.65 24.49
CA ARG A 307 1.30 4.29 25.32
C ARG A 307 2.27 3.45 24.48
N TRP A 308 3.56 3.69 24.63
CA TRP A 308 4.56 2.94 23.89
C TRP A 308 4.45 1.43 24.13
N SER A 309 4.17 1.03 25.38
CA SER A 309 3.93 -0.37 25.75
C SER A 309 2.74 -0.99 24.99
N VAL A 310 1.66 -0.25 24.83
CA VAL A 310 0.47 -0.69 24.07
C VAL A 310 0.80 -0.81 22.59
N LEU A 311 1.50 0.19 22.02
CA LEU A 311 1.90 0.19 20.61
C LEU A 311 2.91 -0.92 20.28
N VAL A 312 3.82 -1.25 21.22
CA VAL A 312 4.74 -2.40 21.06
C VAL A 312 3.96 -3.71 21.02
N ALA A 313 2.99 -3.90 21.91
CA ALA A 313 2.13 -5.09 21.89
C ALA A 313 1.33 -5.20 20.58
N GLU A 314 0.78 -4.08 20.08
CA GLU A 314 0.07 -4.02 18.80
C GLU A 314 1.00 -4.35 17.62
N PHE A 315 2.22 -3.84 17.60
CA PHE A 315 3.22 -4.15 16.58
C PHE A 315 3.58 -5.63 16.55
N LEU A 316 3.75 -6.25 17.70
CA LEU A 316 4.10 -7.69 17.79
C LEU A 316 3.01 -8.58 17.18
N GLU A 317 1.75 -8.17 17.27
CA GLU A 317 0.66 -8.82 16.55
C GLU A 317 0.65 -8.44 15.07
N ALA A 318 0.80 -7.14 14.77
CA ALA A 318 0.73 -6.63 13.40
C ALA A 318 1.81 -7.22 12.47
N LYS A 319 3.03 -7.45 12.99
CA LYS A 319 4.14 -8.01 12.19
C LYS A 319 3.91 -9.44 11.68
N LYS A 320 2.84 -10.11 12.13
CA LYS A 320 2.54 -11.50 11.73
C LYS A 320 2.05 -11.60 10.28
N SER A 321 1.48 -10.53 9.72
CA SER A 321 1.08 -10.48 8.31
C SER A 321 1.38 -9.12 7.66
N PRO A 322 1.67 -9.07 6.35
CA PRO A 322 1.94 -7.81 5.65
C PRO A 322 0.77 -6.82 5.73
N GLU A 323 -0.48 -7.30 5.67
CA GLU A 323 -1.67 -6.47 5.70
C GLU A 323 -1.86 -5.78 7.05
N THR A 324 -1.65 -6.52 8.15
CA THR A 324 -1.73 -5.96 9.50
C THR A 324 -0.54 -5.04 9.79
N LEU A 325 0.64 -5.35 9.27
CA LEU A 325 1.81 -4.49 9.36
C LEU A 325 1.60 -3.17 8.60
N GLN A 326 1.06 -3.23 7.39
CA GLN A 326 0.69 -2.03 6.63
C GLN A 326 -0.29 -1.15 7.44
N ALA A 327 -1.33 -1.75 8.00
CA ALA A 327 -2.28 -1.02 8.83
C ALA A 327 -1.59 -0.32 10.01
N PHE A 328 -0.70 -1.01 10.72
CA PHE A 328 0.07 -0.44 11.83
C PHE A 328 0.95 0.75 11.38
N LEU A 329 1.73 0.59 10.30
CA LEU A 329 2.59 1.66 9.78
C LEU A 329 1.76 2.88 9.39
N ASN A 330 0.67 2.69 8.66
CA ASN A 330 -0.16 3.78 8.20
C ASN A 330 -0.90 4.48 9.36
N THR A 331 -1.53 3.71 10.27
CA THR A 331 -2.43 4.27 11.28
C THR A 331 -1.75 4.67 12.57
N VAL A 332 -0.66 4.00 12.96
CA VAL A 332 0.07 4.28 14.21
C VAL A 332 1.28 5.16 13.94
N LEU A 333 2.13 4.80 12.98
CA LEU A 333 3.33 5.57 12.72
C LEU A 333 3.09 6.76 11.78
N GLY A 334 1.93 6.79 11.09
CA GLY A 334 1.66 7.83 10.09
C GLY A 334 2.67 7.74 8.93
N GLU A 335 3.14 6.54 8.64
CA GLU A 335 4.08 6.26 7.56
C GLU A 335 3.35 5.62 6.37
N PRO A 336 3.59 6.11 5.15
CA PRO A 336 3.03 5.49 3.96
C PRO A 336 3.66 4.11 3.74
N TRP A 337 2.82 3.14 3.36
CA TRP A 337 3.31 1.83 2.98
C TRP A 337 4.18 1.91 1.73
N ARG A 338 5.37 1.35 1.81
CA ARG A 338 6.25 1.13 0.67
C ARG A 338 5.96 -0.23 0.08
N LEU A 339 5.71 -0.27 -1.20
CA LEU A 339 5.69 -1.54 -1.91
C LEU A 339 7.14 -1.97 -2.10
N GLU A 340 7.60 -2.89 -1.26
CA GLU A 340 8.91 -3.51 -1.45
C GLU A 340 8.95 -4.18 -2.84
N GLY A 341 9.99 -3.91 -3.62
CA GLY A 341 10.23 -4.52 -4.92
C GLY A 341 10.24 -3.58 -6.12
N ASP A 342 10.13 -2.26 -5.91
CA ASP A 342 10.06 -1.31 -7.03
C ASP A 342 11.42 -0.94 -7.65
N ASP A 343 12.53 -1.22 -6.95
CA ASP A 343 13.90 -0.90 -7.41
C ASP A 343 14.81 -2.13 -7.43
N LEU A 344 14.39 -3.19 -8.13
CA LEU A 344 15.27 -4.33 -8.38
C LEU A 344 16.30 -3.95 -9.45
N ASP A 345 17.57 -4.02 -9.09
CA ASP A 345 18.71 -3.80 -9.98
C ASP A 345 19.07 -5.12 -10.68
N ASP A 346 18.99 -5.14 -12.00
CA ASP A 346 19.33 -6.30 -12.81
C ASP A 346 20.82 -6.69 -12.67
N GLY A 347 21.71 -5.71 -12.50
CA GLY A 347 23.14 -5.96 -12.24
C GLY A 347 23.36 -6.67 -10.90
N ALA A 348 22.75 -6.16 -9.81
CA ALA A 348 22.84 -6.78 -8.50
C ALA A 348 22.24 -8.20 -8.46
N LEU A 349 21.18 -8.46 -9.23
CA LEU A 349 20.63 -9.81 -9.38
C LEU A 349 21.57 -10.72 -10.19
N CYS A 350 22.20 -10.19 -11.24
CA CYS A 350 23.17 -10.92 -12.05
C CYS A 350 24.40 -11.36 -11.23
N ASP A 351 24.85 -10.54 -10.29
CA ASP A 351 25.97 -10.85 -9.40
C ASP A 351 25.66 -11.96 -8.37
N ARG A 352 24.37 -12.33 -8.20
CA ARG A 352 23.92 -13.42 -7.33
C ARG A 352 23.95 -14.78 -8.00
N ARG A 353 24.53 -14.91 -9.20
CA ARG A 353 24.67 -16.21 -9.87
C ARG A 353 25.55 -17.15 -9.09
N GLU A 354 25.19 -18.43 -9.10
CA GLU A 354 25.84 -19.49 -8.37
C GLU A 354 26.31 -20.60 -9.34
N PRO A 355 27.37 -21.38 -8.98
CA PRO A 355 27.99 -22.39 -9.85
C PRO A 355 27.13 -23.64 -9.98
N PHE A 356 25.91 -23.50 -10.47
CA PHE A 356 25.05 -24.60 -10.86
C PHE A 356 24.42 -24.34 -12.24
N SER A 357 23.88 -25.35 -12.87
CA SER A 357 23.22 -25.25 -14.17
C SER A 357 22.28 -26.43 -14.39
N LEU A 358 21.61 -26.46 -15.53
CA LEU A 358 20.78 -27.61 -15.93
C LEU A 358 21.61 -28.90 -16.11
N ALA A 359 22.91 -28.77 -16.44
CA ALA A 359 23.85 -29.91 -16.50
C ALA A 359 24.41 -30.31 -15.10
N ALA A 360 24.37 -29.40 -14.13
CA ALA A 360 24.86 -29.61 -12.78
C ALA A 360 23.81 -29.17 -11.77
N ILE A 361 22.73 -29.94 -11.67
CA ILE A 361 21.55 -29.63 -10.84
C ILE A 361 21.91 -29.73 -9.36
N PRO A 362 21.54 -28.74 -8.50
CA PRO A 362 21.74 -28.81 -7.07
C PRO A 362 20.98 -29.99 -6.42
N PRO A 363 21.55 -30.63 -5.37
CA PRO A 363 20.95 -31.81 -4.73
C PRO A 363 19.61 -31.52 -4.02
N GLU A 364 19.32 -30.25 -3.74
CA GLU A 364 18.07 -29.79 -3.12
C GLU A 364 16.91 -29.74 -4.13
N VAL A 365 17.17 -29.74 -5.43
CA VAL A 365 16.16 -29.65 -6.48
C VAL A 365 15.44 -30.98 -6.63
N LEU A 366 14.19 -31.04 -6.24
CA LEU A 366 13.38 -32.25 -6.24
C LEU A 366 12.33 -32.30 -7.36
N ILE A 367 11.96 -31.16 -7.93
CA ILE A 367 10.94 -31.01 -8.97
C ILE A 367 11.45 -30.03 -10.01
N ILE A 368 11.25 -30.32 -11.29
CA ILE A 368 11.56 -29.40 -12.40
C ILE A 368 10.26 -28.99 -13.09
N THR A 369 10.09 -27.68 -13.28
CA THR A 369 8.99 -27.12 -14.06
C THR A 369 9.49 -26.18 -15.15
N VAL A 370 8.70 -26.05 -16.21
CA VAL A 370 9.03 -25.18 -17.35
C VAL A 370 7.87 -24.22 -17.62
N GLY A 371 8.18 -22.96 -17.83
CA GLY A 371 7.25 -21.96 -18.35
C GLY A 371 7.74 -21.49 -19.72
N VAL A 372 6.82 -21.33 -20.64
CA VAL A 372 7.13 -20.93 -22.00
C VAL A 372 6.31 -19.71 -22.38
N ASP A 373 6.98 -18.66 -22.78
CA ASP A 373 6.40 -17.49 -23.42
C ASP A 373 6.47 -17.65 -24.95
N VAL A 374 5.39 -17.30 -25.65
CA VAL A 374 5.22 -17.52 -27.08
C VAL A 374 5.20 -16.19 -27.82
N GLN A 375 6.20 -15.95 -28.66
CA GLN A 375 6.33 -14.79 -29.52
C GLN A 375 6.15 -15.17 -30.98
N ASP A 376 6.04 -14.21 -31.91
CA ASP A 376 5.83 -14.50 -33.34
C ASP A 376 7.03 -15.21 -33.99
N ASP A 377 8.25 -14.91 -33.50
CA ASP A 377 9.52 -15.32 -34.10
C ASP A 377 10.36 -16.29 -33.24
N ARG A 378 9.85 -16.66 -32.04
CA ARG A 378 10.56 -17.55 -31.11
C ARG A 378 9.69 -18.05 -29.97
N LEU A 379 10.19 -19.07 -29.27
CA LEU A 379 9.71 -19.49 -27.94
C LEU A 379 10.79 -19.19 -26.92
N GLU A 380 10.43 -18.60 -25.77
CA GLU A 380 11.33 -18.40 -24.64
C GLU A 380 10.90 -19.28 -23.46
N ALA A 381 11.79 -20.19 -23.04
CA ALA A 381 11.51 -21.14 -21.97
C ALA A 381 12.41 -20.90 -20.77
N VAL A 382 11.81 -20.87 -19.58
CA VAL A 382 12.53 -20.83 -18.30
C VAL A 382 12.33 -22.15 -17.58
N VAL A 383 13.43 -22.75 -17.14
CA VAL A 383 13.45 -24.01 -16.38
C VAL A 383 13.69 -23.70 -14.91
N LEU A 384 12.72 -24.04 -14.06
CA LEU A 384 12.82 -23.88 -12.62
C LEU A 384 13.00 -25.22 -11.89
N GLY A 385 13.95 -25.27 -10.99
CA GLY A 385 14.07 -26.30 -9.98
C GLY A 385 13.39 -25.87 -8.68
N HIS A 386 12.68 -26.77 -8.02
CA HIS A 386 12.00 -26.48 -6.75
C HIS A 386 12.58 -27.38 -5.64
N ALA A 387 13.02 -26.73 -4.57
CA ALA A 387 13.35 -27.32 -3.30
C ALA A 387 12.20 -27.12 -2.28
N GLU A 388 12.43 -27.39 -1.01
CA GLU A 388 11.45 -27.19 0.04
C GLU A 388 11.08 -25.71 0.22
N SER A 389 12.07 -24.82 0.26
CA SER A 389 11.87 -23.37 0.44
C SER A 389 12.30 -22.54 -0.76
N ASP A 390 13.26 -23.03 -1.55
CA ASP A 390 13.94 -22.26 -2.58
C ASP A 390 13.49 -22.65 -4.00
N ILE A 391 13.60 -21.68 -4.89
CA ILE A 391 13.44 -21.87 -6.33
C ILE A 391 14.79 -21.60 -6.98
N PHE A 392 15.21 -22.52 -7.85
CA PHE A 392 16.43 -22.45 -8.62
C PHE A 392 16.08 -22.14 -10.08
N VAL A 393 16.54 -21.04 -10.61
CA VAL A 393 16.46 -20.78 -12.06
C VAL A 393 17.61 -21.51 -12.71
N LEU A 394 17.32 -22.67 -13.31
CA LEU A 394 18.33 -23.59 -13.83
C LEU A 394 18.81 -23.22 -15.23
N ALA A 395 17.90 -22.74 -16.07
CA ALA A 395 18.20 -22.33 -17.45
C ALA A 395 17.15 -21.38 -18.02
N HIS A 396 17.58 -20.61 -19.02
CA HIS A 396 16.73 -19.83 -19.94
C HIS A 396 17.13 -20.21 -21.35
N GLU A 397 16.19 -20.77 -22.10
CA GLU A 397 16.40 -21.28 -23.47
C GLU A 397 15.52 -20.51 -24.47
N VAL A 398 16.10 -20.12 -25.58
CA VAL A 398 15.39 -19.38 -26.64
C VAL A 398 15.45 -20.19 -27.93
N PHE A 399 14.29 -20.60 -28.43
CA PHE A 399 14.14 -21.35 -29.66
C PHE A 399 13.70 -20.39 -30.77
N TRP A 400 14.64 -20.05 -31.65
CA TRP A 400 14.41 -19.08 -32.73
C TRP A 400 13.76 -19.74 -33.94
N GLY A 401 12.70 -19.17 -34.46
CA GLY A 401 11.99 -19.56 -35.65
C GLY A 401 10.51 -19.18 -35.60
N ALA A 402 9.87 -19.22 -36.76
CA ALA A 402 8.45 -18.88 -36.85
C ALA A 402 7.59 -19.87 -36.05
N VAL A 403 6.69 -19.37 -35.25
CA VAL A 403 5.86 -20.16 -34.31
C VAL A 403 4.81 -21.01 -35.03
N ASP A 404 4.45 -20.67 -36.25
CA ASP A 404 3.63 -21.52 -37.15
C ASP A 404 4.41 -22.67 -37.76
N GLY A 405 5.75 -22.69 -37.65
CA GLY A 405 6.63 -23.76 -38.06
C GLY A 405 6.75 -24.89 -37.05
N GLU A 406 7.14 -26.11 -37.51
CA GLU A 406 7.29 -27.27 -36.63
C GLU A 406 8.60 -27.28 -35.83
N SER A 407 9.67 -26.60 -36.31
CA SER A 407 11.02 -26.72 -35.74
C SER A 407 11.11 -26.28 -34.31
N VAL A 408 10.59 -25.09 -33.97
CA VAL A 408 10.65 -24.51 -32.60
C VAL A 408 9.90 -25.38 -31.59
N TRP A 409 8.79 -25.99 -32.01
CA TRP A 409 8.01 -26.90 -31.17
C TRP A 409 8.71 -28.26 -30.99
N ALA A 410 9.44 -28.72 -31.98
CA ALA A 410 10.24 -29.94 -31.86
C ALA A 410 11.42 -29.75 -30.89
N GLU A 411 12.07 -28.57 -30.92
CA GLU A 411 13.14 -28.23 -29.99
C GLU A 411 12.60 -28.10 -28.56
N LEU A 412 11.45 -27.42 -28.38
CA LEU A 412 10.76 -27.36 -27.07
C LEU A 412 10.38 -28.76 -26.57
N ASP A 413 9.83 -29.66 -27.45
CA ASP A 413 9.47 -31.01 -27.01
C ASP A 413 10.72 -31.84 -26.65
N ALA A 414 11.84 -31.59 -27.30
CA ALA A 414 13.13 -32.20 -26.95
C ALA A 414 13.55 -31.77 -25.53
N LEU A 415 13.51 -30.48 -25.21
CA LEU A 415 13.77 -29.98 -23.85
C LEU A 415 12.82 -30.62 -22.83
N LEU A 416 11.51 -30.66 -23.10
CA LEU A 416 10.50 -31.22 -22.21
C LEU A 416 10.61 -32.76 -22.02
N ARG A 417 11.40 -33.45 -22.82
CA ARG A 417 11.70 -34.88 -22.70
C ARG A 417 13.05 -35.17 -22.08
N MET A 418 13.88 -34.16 -21.91
CA MET A 418 15.21 -34.36 -21.33
C MET A 418 15.13 -34.97 -19.93
N THR A 419 16.14 -35.75 -19.61
CA THR A 419 16.37 -36.29 -18.26
C THR A 419 17.79 -35.97 -17.87
N TRP A 420 17.97 -35.60 -16.62
CA TRP A 420 19.27 -35.24 -16.08
C TRP A 420 19.64 -36.17 -14.92
N ALA A 421 20.93 -36.44 -14.77
CA ALA A 421 21.45 -37.14 -13.61
C ALA A 421 21.26 -36.24 -12.38
N HIS A 422 20.73 -36.81 -11.30
CA HIS A 422 20.60 -36.10 -10.02
C HIS A 422 21.79 -36.45 -9.12
N PRO A 423 22.37 -35.49 -8.37
CA PRO A 423 23.52 -35.74 -7.49
C PRO A 423 23.31 -36.85 -6.47
N ASN A 424 22.08 -37.07 -6.05
CA ASN A 424 21.71 -38.13 -5.10
C ASN A 424 21.66 -39.54 -5.75
N GLY A 425 21.99 -39.69 -7.05
CA GLY A 425 22.16 -40.97 -7.74
C GLY A 425 21.02 -41.34 -8.69
N GLY A 426 19.86 -40.69 -8.60
CA GLY A 426 18.71 -40.94 -9.52
C GLY A 426 18.72 -40.05 -10.76
N THR A 427 17.61 -40.06 -11.49
CA THR A 427 17.38 -39.16 -12.62
C THR A 427 16.18 -38.29 -12.38
N ILE A 428 16.27 -37.02 -12.80
CA ILE A 428 15.20 -36.04 -12.72
C ILE A 428 14.80 -35.58 -14.12
N LYS A 429 13.55 -35.23 -14.33
CA LYS A 429 12.98 -34.77 -15.60
C LYS A 429 12.00 -33.66 -15.36
N VAL A 430 11.52 -33.03 -16.44
CA VAL A 430 10.43 -32.05 -16.35
C VAL A 430 9.15 -32.71 -15.82
N ASP A 431 8.66 -32.26 -14.68
CA ASP A 431 7.47 -32.76 -14.01
C ASP A 431 6.17 -32.09 -14.50
N ALA A 432 6.26 -30.81 -14.88
CA ALA A 432 5.13 -30.06 -15.46
C ALA A 432 5.63 -28.86 -16.28
N ALA A 433 4.81 -28.43 -17.25
CA ALA A 433 5.06 -27.20 -18.00
C ALA A 433 3.77 -26.45 -18.30
N VAL A 434 3.86 -25.11 -18.32
CA VAL A 434 2.79 -24.22 -18.79
C VAL A 434 3.31 -23.42 -19.98
N VAL A 435 2.59 -23.52 -21.10
CA VAL A 435 2.88 -22.77 -22.34
C VAL A 435 1.86 -21.65 -22.48
N ASP A 436 2.32 -20.41 -22.66
CA ASP A 436 1.42 -19.27 -22.84
C ASP A 436 0.56 -19.41 -24.08
N SER A 437 -0.74 -19.15 -23.92
CA SER A 437 -1.73 -19.10 -24.99
C SER A 437 -2.49 -17.78 -25.00
N GLY A 438 -1.91 -16.74 -24.41
CA GLY A 438 -2.57 -15.45 -24.20
C GLY A 438 -2.66 -14.58 -25.45
N SER A 439 -1.74 -14.72 -26.42
CA SER A 439 -1.75 -13.97 -27.67
C SER A 439 -2.76 -14.56 -28.66
N GLY A 440 -3.72 -13.77 -29.12
CA GLY A 440 -4.87 -14.20 -29.92
C GLY A 440 -4.53 -14.95 -31.22
N GLY A 441 -3.31 -14.78 -31.79
CA GLY A 441 -2.88 -15.42 -33.04
C GLY A 441 -2.38 -16.86 -32.90
N HIS A 442 -1.89 -17.27 -31.71
CA HIS A 442 -1.18 -18.55 -31.53
C HIS A 442 -1.92 -19.58 -30.67
N VAL A 443 -3.14 -19.25 -30.20
CA VAL A 443 -3.93 -20.11 -29.30
C VAL A 443 -4.12 -21.54 -29.84
N GLU A 444 -4.46 -21.67 -31.10
CA GLU A 444 -4.72 -22.98 -31.72
C GLU A 444 -3.44 -23.82 -31.82
N ILE A 445 -2.32 -23.20 -32.15
CA ILE A 445 -1.01 -23.86 -32.27
C ILE A 445 -0.56 -24.37 -30.89
N VAL A 446 -0.65 -23.51 -29.85
CA VAL A 446 -0.33 -23.90 -28.48
C VAL A 446 -1.22 -25.05 -28.00
N HIS A 447 -2.52 -24.99 -28.31
CA HIS A 447 -3.44 -26.09 -27.95
C HIS A 447 -3.13 -27.39 -28.73
N ALA A 448 -2.77 -27.31 -30.00
CA ALA A 448 -2.35 -28.46 -30.77
C ALA A 448 -1.08 -29.11 -30.19
N PHE A 449 -0.13 -28.30 -29.74
CA PHE A 449 1.08 -28.79 -29.09
C PHE A 449 0.81 -29.41 -27.71
N THR A 450 0.03 -28.75 -26.85
CA THR A 450 -0.15 -29.14 -25.46
C THR A 450 -1.13 -30.31 -25.28
N ARG A 451 -2.20 -30.39 -26.11
CA ARG A 451 -3.25 -31.42 -25.99
C ARG A 451 -2.71 -32.86 -25.92
N PRO A 452 -1.86 -33.34 -26.84
CA PRO A 452 -1.31 -34.70 -26.75
C PRO A 452 -0.30 -34.87 -25.59
N ARG A 453 0.22 -33.78 -25.03
CA ARG A 453 1.23 -33.76 -23.96
C ARG A 453 0.65 -33.56 -22.58
N ASN A 454 -0.67 -33.38 -22.46
CA ASN A 454 -1.35 -33.14 -21.20
C ASN A 454 -1.14 -34.29 -20.19
N VAL A 455 -0.98 -35.53 -20.65
CA VAL A 455 -0.62 -36.68 -19.80
C VAL A 455 0.71 -36.46 -19.06
N ARG A 456 1.63 -35.69 -19.65
CA ARG A 456 2.91 -35.29 -19.05
C ARG A 456 2.83 -33.95 -18.29
N ARG A 457 1.61 -33.45 -18.00
CA ARG A 457 1.34 -32.14 -17.38
C ARG A 457 1.93 -30.95 -18.16
N VAL A 458 2.00 -31.06 -19.50
CA VAL A 458 2.28 -29.94 -20.37
C VAL A 458 0.94 -29.33 -20.79
N VAL A 459 0.65 -28.13 -20.30
CA VAL A 459 -0.68 -27.52 -20.43
C VAL A 459 -0.59 -26.13 -21.04
N SER A 460 -1.67 -25.70 -21.69
CA SER A 460 -1.82 -24.31 -22.13
C SER A 460 -2.29 -23.42 -20.98
N GLY A 461 -1.63 -22.28 -20.79
CA GLY A 461 -1.93 -21.28 -19.77
C GLY A 461 -2.34 -19.95 -20.38
N LYS A 462 -3.18 -19.19 -19.67
CA LYS A 462 -3.51 -17.81 -19.98
C LYS A 462 -3.33 -16.95 -18.74
N GLY A 463 -2.52 -15.90 -18.84
CA GLY A 463 -2.34 -14.91 -17.80
C GLY A 463 -3.63 -14.15 -17.48
N VAL A 464 -3.95 -14.00 -16.20
CA VAL A 464 -5.11 -13.23 -15.70
C VAL A 464 -4.65 -12.33 -14.56
N ALA A 465 -4.94 -11.05 -14.67
CA ALA A 465 -4.61 -10.07 -13.64
C ALA A 465 -5.39 -10.30 -12.33
N GLY A 466 -4.79 -9.91 -11.21
CA GLY A 466 -5.40 -9.90 -9.88
C GLY A 466 -4.57 -10.58 -8.80
N PHE A 467 -4.24 -9.83 -7.73
CA PHE A 467 -3.36 -10.27 -6.63
C PHE A 467 -3.95 -11.38 -5.75
N ALA A 468 -5.27 -11.47 -5.65
CA ALA A 468 -5.97 -12.51 -4.87
C ALA A 468 -6.25 -13.81 -5.65
N ARG A 469 -5.74 -13.93 -6.89
CA ARG A 469 -5.97 -15.12 -7.71
C ARG A 469 -5.07 -16.28 -7.29
N PRO A 470 -5.56 -17.53 -7.41
CA PRO A 470 -4.69 -18.71 -7.32
C PRO A 470 -3.59 -18.64 -8.37
N PHE A 471 -2.39 -19.16 -8.06
CA PHE A 471 -1.27 -19.23 -9.01
C PHE A 471 -1.66 -19.95 -10.30
N LEU A 472 -2.43 -21.03 -10.18
CA LEU A 472 -2.95 -21.79 -11.32
C LEU A 472 -4.34 -22.33 -11.01
N GLN A 473 -5.28 -22.14 -11.92
CA GLN A 473 -6.65 -22.64 -11.80
C GLN A 473 -7.15 -23.13 -13.15
N ARG A 474 -7.84 -24.27 -13.16
CA ARG A 474 -8.47 -24.77 -14.38
C ARG A 474 -9.64 -23.88 -14.78
N SER A 475 -9.70 -23.50 -16.06
CA SER A 475 -10.85 -22.76 -16.61
C SER A 475 -12.12 -23.61 -16.57
N LYS A 476 -13.25 -22.97 -16.29
CA LYS A 476 -14.58 -23.60 -16.31
C LYS A 476 -15.24 -23.59 -17.69
N SER A 477 -14.54 -23.06 -18.71
CA SER A 477 -15.04 -23.01 -20.08
C SER A 477 -15.18 -24.41 -20.67
N SER A 478 -16.25 -24.63 -21.47
CA SER A 478 -16.55 -25.92 -22.14
C SER A 478 -15.67 -26.25 -23.33
N GLY A 479 -14.64 -25.43 -23.62
CA GLY A 479 -13.70 -25.63 -24.72
C GLY A 479 -12.50 -26.52 -24.40
N ALA A 480 -11.41 -26.34 -25.12
CA ALA A 480 -10.14 -27.02 -24.84
C ALA A 480 -9.66 -26.76 -23.40
N PRO A 481 -8.98 -27.74 -22.74
CA PRO A 481 -8.48 -27.55 -21.38
C PRO A 481 -7.52 -26.36 -21.32
N LEU A 482 -7.96 -25.28 -20.69
CA LEU A 482 -7.20 -24.06 -20.50
C LEU A 482 -6.98 -23.84 -19.00
N TRP A 483 -5.78 -23.42 -18.64
CA TRP A 483 -5.44 -23.06 -17.28
C TRP A 483 -5.26 -21.53 -17.17
N LEU A 484 -5.80 -20.95 -16.11
CA LEU A 484 -5.69 -19.53 -15.78
C LEU A 484 -4.54 -19.35 -14.79
N VAL A 485 -3.56 -18.52 -15.14
CA VAL A 485 -2.41 -18.19 -14.31
C VAL A 485 -2.65 -16.83 -13.67
N GLY A 486 -2.64 -16.74 -12.33
CA GLY A 486 -2.75 -15.50 -11.58
C GLY A 486 -1.44 -14.72 -11.63
N VAL A 487 -1.18 -14.02 -12.73
CA VAL A 487 0.14 -13.41 -13.02
C VAL A 487 0.56 -12.41 -11.94
N ASP A 488 -0.34 -11.56 -11.47
CA ASP A 488 0.01 -10.55 -10.45
C ASP A 488 0.33 -11.19 -9.09
N ALA A 489 -0.36 -12.28 -8.74
CA ALA A 489 -0.10 -13.02 -7.50
C ALA A 489 1.28 -13.70 -7.53
N VAL A 490 1.66 -14.31 -8.67
CA VAL A 490 2.98 -14.94 -8.84
C VAL A 490 4.07 -13.88 -8.90
N LYS A 491 3.90 -12.80 -9.72
CA LYS A 491 4.85 -11.70 -9.82
C LYS A 491 5.09 -11.05 -8.46
N SER A 492 4.03 -10.78 -7.69
CA SER A 492 4.17 -10.20 -6.34
C SER A 492 5.07 -11.06 -5.47
N ARG A 493 4.82 -12.38 -5.43
CA ARG A 493 5.63 -13.29 -4.62
C ARG A 493 7.06 -13.43 -5.11
N LEU A 494 7.27 -13.37 -6.43
CA LEU A 494 8.60 -13.37 -7.03
C LEU A 494 9.39 -12.13 -6.62
N PHE A 495 8.81 -10.95 -6.81
CA PHE A 495 9.43 -9.67 -6.47
C PHE A 495 9.73 -9.55 -4.97
N ASP A 496 8.83 -10.00 -4.10
CA ASP A 496 9.06 -10.03 -2.65
C ASP A 496 10.25 -10.93 -2.26
N ARG A 497 10.48 -12.05 -2.95
CA ARG A 497 11.64 -12.91 -2.73
C ARG A 497 12.93 -12.32 -3.29
N LEU A 498 12.85 -11.69 -4.47
CA LEU A 498 14.00 -11.04 -5.11
C LEU A 498 14.52 -9.87 -4.29
N SER A 499 13.63 -9.01 -3.77
CA SER A 499 13.98 -7.86 -2.93
C SER A 499 14.57 -8.26 -1.58
N ARG A 500 14.06 -9.34 -0.97
CA ARG A 500 14.64 -9.88 0.28
C ARG A 500 15.97 -10.60 0.08
N GLY A 501 16.37 -10.83 -1.15
CA GLY A 501 17.59 -11.58 -1.45
C GLY A 501 17.54 -13.07 -1.09
N GLN A 502 16.34 -13.63 -0.87
CA GLN A 502 16.14 -15.00 -0.38
C GLN A 502 15.10 -15.76 -1.20
N GLY A 503 15.22 -17.08 -1.23
CA GLY A 503 14.23 -17.99 -1.82
C GLY A 503 14.23 -18.06 -3.35
N VAL A 504 15.13 -17.33 -4.06
CA VAL A 504 15.37 -17.48 -5.50
C VAL A 504 16.87 -17.48 -5.75
N ARG A 505 17.37 -18.55 -6.37
CA ARG A 505 18.78 -18.78 -6.70
C ARG A 505 18.96 -18.85 -8.21
N PHE A 506 20.08 -18.36 -8.73
CA PHE A 506 20.31 -18.17 -10.16
C PHE A 506 21.51 -18.98 -10.65
N SER A 507 21.32 -19.73 -11.74
CA SER A 507 22.39 -20.44 -12.42
C SER A 507 23.44 -19.51 -13.00
N GLU A 508 24.70 -19.92 -12.97
CA GLU A 508 25.81 -19.23 -13.65
C GLU A 508 25.61 -19.12 -15.17
N SER A 509 24.82 -20.01 -15.77
CA SER A 509 24.55 -20.04 -17.21
C SER A 509 23.60 -18.94 -17.70
N LEU A 510 22.91 -18.22 -16.78
CA LEU A 510 21.96 -17.18 -17.14
C LEU A 510 22.68 -15.94 -17.66
N SER A 511 22.21 -15.44 -18.79
CA SER A 511 22.74 -14.24 -19.43
C SER A 511 22.29 -12.95 -18.70
N PRO A 512 22.99 -11.82 -18.82
CA PRO A 512 22.53 -10.53 -18.30
C PRO A 512 21.14 -10.13 -18.82
N VAL A 513 20.79 -10.51 -20.06
CA VAL A 513 19.47 -10.24 -20.66
C VAL A 513 18.34 -10.91 -19.87
N PHE A 514 18.58 -12.10 -19.29
CA PHE A 514 17.61 -12.74 -18.41
C PHE A 514 17.23 -11.81 -17.23
N PHE A 515 18.20 -11.21 -16.57
CA PHE A 515 17.98 -10.33 -15.42
C PHE A 515 17.32 -9.03 -15.83
N GLU A 516 17.75 -8.41 -16.93
CA GLU A 516 17.12 -7.19 -17.46
C GLU A 516 15.62 -7.42 -17.73
N GLN A 517 15.26 -8.53 -18.34
CA GLN A 517 13.86 -8.87 -18.62
C GLN A 517 13.09 -9.30 -17.36
N THR A 518 13.75 -9.91 -16.38
CA THR A 518 13.11 -10.30 -15.10
C THR A 518 12.67 -9.07 -14.30
N VAL A 519 13.40 -7.96 -14.34
CA VAL A 519 13.06 -6.69 -13.71
C VAL A 519 12.46 -5.67 -14.68
N SER A 520 11.83 -6.14 -15.74
CA SER A 520 11.22 -5.29 -16.78
C SER A 520 9.90 -4.66 -16.39
N GLU A 521 9.33 -5.05 -15.27
CA GLU A 521 8.11 -4.48 -14.71
C GLU A 521 8.35 -3.98 -13.29
N ARG A 522 7.54 -3.02 -12.89
CA ARG A 522 7.52 -2.50 -11.51
C ARG A 522 6.11 -2.50 -10.96
N ARG A 523 5.97 -2.71 -9.66
CA ARG A 523 4.71 -2.52 -8.96
C ARG A 523 4.39 -1.03 -8.88
N VAL A 524 3.22 -0.64 -9.34
CA VAL A 524 2.73 0.74 -9.24
C VAL A 524 1.34 0.75 -8.64
N VAL A 525 1.07 1.78 -7.85
CA VAL A 525 -0.28 2.07 -7.38
C VAL A 525 -0.89 3.07 -8.34
N ARG A 526 -1.95 2.65 -9.02
CA ARG A 526 -2.76 3.57 -9.82
C ARG A 526 -4.14 3.74 -9.22
N MET A 527 -4.66 4.95 -9.32
CA MET A 527 -6.05 5.21 -9.03
C MET A 527 -6.89 4.78 -10.24
N SER A 528 -7.64 3.70 -10.08
CA SER A 528 -8.60 3.23 -11.08
C SER A 528 -10.01 3.29 -10.50
N ARG A 529 -10.92 4.04 -11.15
CA ARG A 529 -12.31 4.25 -10.70
C ARG A 529 -12.43 4.64 -9.22
N GLY A 530 -11.49 5.46 -8.74
CA GLY A 530 -11.50 5.97 -7.38
C GLY A 530 -11.00 5.01 -6.29
N ARG A 531 -10.45 3.86 -6.66
CA ARG A 531 -9.75 2.95 -5.74
C ARG A 531 -8.28 2.88 -6.11
N SER A 532 -7.41 2.85 -5.11
CA SER A 532 -6.02 2.53 -5.35
C SER A 532 -5.92 1.05 -5.73
N GLU A 533 -5.47 0.81 -6.93
CA GLU A 533 -5.23 -0.53 -7.47
C GLU A 533 -3.74 -0.71 -7.68
N VAL A 534 -3.19 -1.74 -7.06
CA VAL A 534 -1.82 -2.17 -7.29
C VAL A 534 -1.81 -2.95 -8.60
N ARG A 535 -0.87 -2.66 -9.48
CA ARG A 535 -0.65 -3.45 -10.70
C ARG A 535 0.82 -3.44 -11.10
N PHE A 536 1.21 -4.40 -11.90
CA PHE A 536 2.51 -4.38 -12.56
C PHE A 536 2.44 -3.56 -13.84
N GLU A 537 3.41 -2.66 -14.02
CA GLU A 537 3.56 -1.88 -15.24
C GLU A 537 4.93 -2.12 -15.84
N ARG A 538 4.92 -2.40 -17.15
CA ARG A 538 6.15 -2.59 -17.92
C ARG A 538 6.94 -1.30 -18.00
N ILE A 539 8.23 -1.37 -17.75
CA ILE A 539 9.17 -0.27 -17.93
C ILE A 539 9.34 -0.06 -19.44
N LYS A 540 9.13 1.17 -19.89
CA LYS A 540 9.17 1.51 -21.32
C LYS A 540 10.51 1.11 -21.95
N GLY A 541 10.45 0.35 -23.04
CA GLY A 541 11.62 -0.12 -23.78
C GLY A 541 12.23 -1.44 -23.30
N ARG A 542 11.77 -2.00 -22.16
CA ARG A 542 12.21 -3.34 -21.70
C ARG A 542 11.28 -4.43 -22.20
N ARG A 543 11.86 -5.58 -22.51
CA ARG A 543 11.17 -6.83 -22.85
C ARG A 543 10.87 -7.57 -21.55
N ALA A 544 9.87 -8.47 -21.54
CA ALA A 544 9.44 -9.17 -20.32
C ALA A 544 9.29 -10.69 -20.49
N GLU A 545 9.75 -11.25 -21.58
CA GLU A 545 9.51 -12.64 -21.92
C GLU A 545 10.06 -13.60 -20.86
N THR A 546 11.25 -13.33 -20.28
CA THR A 546 11.80 -14.16 -19.20
C THR A 546 11.00 -14.04 -17.89
N LEU A 547 10.46 -12.83 -17.58
CA LEU A 547 9.59 -12.64 -16.43
C LEU A 547 8.31 -13.46 -16.59
N ASP A 548 7.66 -13.36 -17.75
CA ASP A 548 6.42 -14.08 -18.02
C ASP A 548 6.66 -15.59 -18.06
N ALA A 549 7.72 -16.08 -18.72
CA ALA A 549 8.11 -17.49 -18.69
C ALA A 549 8.41 -17.99 -17.26
N THR A 550 9.09 -17.18 -16.42
CA THR A 550 9.34 -17.51 -15.01
C THR A 550 8.04 -17.64 -14.21
N VAL A 551 7.08 -16.75 -14.46
CA VAL A 551 5.74 -16.79 -13.83
C VAL A 551 5.01 -18.07 -14.22
N TYR A 552 5.01 -18.45 -15.49
CA TYR A 552 4.40 -19.69 -15.97
C TYR A 552 5.09 -20.94 -15.42
N ALA A 553 6.43 -20.93 -15.33
CA ALA A 553 7.19 -22.03 -14.74
C ALA A 553 6.86 -22.23 -13.25
N TRP A 554 6.76 -21.14 -12.50
CA TRP A 554 6.39 -21.23 -11.09
C TRP A 554 4.93 -21.69 -10.91
N ALA A 555 4.01 -21.18 -11.72
CA ALA A 555 2.62 -21.62 -11.70
C ALA A 555 2.48 -23.13 -12.04
N ALA A 556 3.30 -23.65 -12.94
CA ALA A 556 3.33 -25.08 -13.30
C ALA A 556 3.58 -26.00 -12.08
N ARG A 557 4.25 -25.51 -11.02
CA ARG A 557 4.46 -26.25 -9.79
C ARG A 557 3.14 -26.74 -9.15
N GLN A 558 2.03 -26.02 -9.36
CA GLN A 558 0.71 -26.42 -8.85
C GLN A 558 0.12 -27.67 -9.52
N LEU A 559 0.66 -28.08 -10.69
CA LEU A 559 0.26 -29.31 -11.36
C LEU A 559 0.91 -30.56 -10.76
N VAL A 560 1.93 -30.37 -9.92
CA VAL A 560 2.72 -31.46 -9.33
C VAL A 560 2.29 -31.67 -7.88
N ASN A 561 1.43 -32.65 -7.67
CA ASN A 561 1.04 -33.08 -6.32
C ASN A 561 1.98 -34.23 -5.89
N MET A 562 3.08 -33.89 -5.22
CA MET A 562 4.12 -34.83 -4.80
C MET A 562 4.65 -34.46 -3.42
N ASN A 563 4.86 -35.47 -2.56
CA ASN A 563 5.54 -35.30 -1.29
C ASN A 563 7.05 -35.17 -1.55
N LEU A 564 7.66 -34.05 -1.12
CA LEU A 564 9.07 -33.75 -1.36
C LEU A 564 10.00 -34.72 -0.63
N GLY A 565 9.65 -35.14 0.60
CA GLY A 565 10.44 -36.14 1.34
C GLY A 565 10.47 -37.48 0.61
N GLN A 566 9.32 -37.99 0.18
CA GLN A 566 9.24 -39.20 -0.63
C GLN A 566 10.04 -39.08 -1.95
N ARG A 567 9.97 -37.90 -2.59
CA ARG A 567 10.72 -37.65 -3.82
C ARG A 567 12.24 -37.65 -3.58
N ALA A 568 12.69 -37.09 -2.47
CA ALA A 568 14.10 -37.13 -2.09
C ALA A 568 14.58 -38.57 -1.89
N GLU A 569 13.78 -39.42 -1.24
CA GLU A 569 14.08 -40.86 -1.07
C GLU A 569 14.11 -41.62 -2.40
N GLU A 570 13.15 -41.34 -3.31
CA GLU A 570 13.15 -41.93 -4.67
C GLU A 570 14.40 -41.55 -5.46
N LEU A 571 14.85 -40.29 -5.36
CA LEU A 571 16.08 -39.83 -6.04
C LEU A 571 17.36 -40.40 -5.40
N ALA A 572 17.34 -40.65 -4.12
CA ALA A 572 18.48 -41.29 -3.40
C ALA A 572 18.56 -42.81 -3.60
N SER A 573 17.47 -43.45 -4.05
CA SER A 573 17.43 -44.86 -4.29
C SER A 573 18.08 -45.19 -5.65
N PRO A 574 19.06 -46.08 -5.74
CA PRO A 574 19.61 -46.48 -7.03
C PRO A 574 18.48 -47.04 -7.90
N VAL A 575 18.33 -46.49 -9.12
CA VAL A 575 17.35 -46.99 -10.08
C VAL A 575 17.68 -48.43 -10.39
N ALA A 576 16.94 -49.36 -9.81
CA ALA A 576 16.91 -50.73 -10.33
C ALA A 576 16.38 -50.62 -11.76
N LEU A 577 17.27 -50.80 -12.75
CA LEU A 577 16.90 -50.96 -14.15
C LEU A 577 15.88 -52.08 -14.17
N LYS A 578 14.58 -51.76 -14.28
CA LYS A 578 13.58 -52.77 -14.60
C LYS A 578 14.04 -53.41 -15.89
N PRO A 579 14.28 -54.73 -15.91
CA PRO A 579 14.64 -55.40 -17.16
C PRO A 579 13.54 -55.07 -18.18
N VAL A 580 13.95 -54.53 -19.31
CA VAL A 580 13.04 -54.33 -20.46
C VAL A 580 12.56 -55.72 -20.82
N MET A 581 11.37 -56.10 -20.34
CA MET A 581 10.71 -57.31 -20.80
C MET A 581 10.51 -57.14 -22.30
N PRO A 582 11.03 -58.01 -23.15
CA PRO A 582 10.82 -57.90 -24.56
C PRO A 582 9.31 -57.91 -24.83
N THR A 583 8.85 -56.84 -25.47
CA THR A 583 7.44 -56.75 -25.90
C THR A 583 7.22 -57.87 -26.89
N VAL A 584 6.56 -58.94 -26.47
CA VAL A 584 6.13 -60.03 -27.37
C VAL A 584 5.08 -59.41 -28.29
N VAL A 585 5.51 -59.00 -29.47
CA VAL A 585 4.60 -58.59 -30.55
C VAL A 585 3.93 -59.88 -31.04
N ARG A 586 2.71 -60.13 -30.56
CA ARG A 586 1.83 -61.15 -31.15
C ARG A 586 1.40 -60.62 -32.53
N SER A 587 1.96 -61.22 -33.55
CA SER A 587 1.56 -60.98 -34.94
C SER A 587 0.07 -61.36 -35.07
N GLY A 588 -0.77 -60.41 -35.52
CA GLY A 588 -2.22 -60.64 -35.75
C GLY A 588 -2.49 -61.71 -36.84
N TRP A 589 -1.42 -62.37 -37.37
CA TRP A 589 -1.51 -63.49 -38.29
C TRP A 589 -1.81 -64.81 -37.59
N MET A 590 -1.57 -64.96 -36.29
CA MET A 590 -1.85 -66.21 -35.57
C MET A 590 -3.30 -66.34 -35.09
N ASP A 591 -4.11 -65.32 -35.17
CA ASP A 591 -5.51 -65.30 -34.71
C ASP A 591 -6.53 -65.70 -35.83
N ARG A 592 -6.07 -66.01 -37.09
CA ARG A 592 -6.98 -66.43 -38.18
C ARG A 592 -7.28 -67.92 -38.24
N GLY A 593 -6.86 -68.69 -37.22
CA GLY A 593 -6.96 -70.17 -37.24
C GLY A 593 -8.16 -70.77 -36.49
N ARG A 594 -9.08 -70.00 -35.93
CA ARG A 594 -10.24 -70.53 -35.15
C ARG A 594 -11.56 -69.84 -35.43
N ARG A 595 -12.03 -69.84 -36.66
CA ARG A 595 -13.45 -69.66 -36.96
C ARG A 595 -13.78 -70.39 -38.24
N SER A 596 -13.92 -71.71 -38.15
CA SER A 596 -14.78 -72.50 -39.02
C SER A 596 -15.17 -73.74 -38.24
N ARG A 597 -16.34 -73.77 -37.77
CA ARG A 597 -17.29 -74.87 -37.62
C ARG A 597 -18.39 -74.50 -36.63
N TRP A 598 -19.45 -74.42 -37.18
CA TRP A 598 -20.89 -74.56 -37.08
C TRP A 598 -21.65 -73.29 -36.87
#